data_953703ecb6c81d0ba46e7ca3d6c11192
#
_entry.id   953703ecb6c81d0ba46e7ca3d6c11192
#
_cell.length_a   1.000
_cell.length_b   1.000
_cell.length_c   1.000
_cell.angle_alpha   90.00
_cell.angle_beta   90.00
_cell.angle_gamma   90.00
#
_symmetry.space_group_name_H-M   'P 1'
#
loop_
_entity.id
_entity.type
_entity.pdbx_description
1 polymer ?
#
loop_
_entity_poly.entity_id
_entity_poly.type
_entity_poly.pdbx_seq_one_letter_code
_entity_poly.pdbx_strand_id
1 'polypeptide(L)'
;MTEIEELLHQMIERGASDLFVSAEIPPHLKVQGRTQPAKRGGQDWPALAPGESKHFAYALMSEVQREEFERTKESNFALATRTGGRYRINVYYQRGEVSMVIRLIKTTVPSFDELGLPPQAGQLALLKRGLVLMVGA
;
A
#
# COMPACT_ATOMS: atom_id res chain seq x y z
N MET A 1 6.32 13.31 13.46
CA MET A 1 5.88 12.48 12.33
C MET A 1 7.04 12.38 11.36
N THR A 2 7.48 11.18 11.06
CA THR A 2 8.55 10.95 10.09
C THR A 2 8.03 11.14 8.65
N GLU A 3 8.92 11.32 7.68
CA GLU A 3 8.54 11.51 6.27
C GLU A 3 7.73 10.33 5.72
N ILE A 4 8.10 9.11 6.08
CA ILE A 4 7.34 7.94 5.66
C ILE A 4 5.95 7.87 6.32
N GLU A 5 5.81 8.31 7.57
CA GLU A 5 4.50 8.41 8.22
C GLU A 5 3.62 9.46 7.55
N GLU A 6 4.19 10.56 7.07
CA GLU A 6 3.46 11.57 6.28
C GLU A 6 2.92 10.95 4.98
N LEU A 7 3.72 10.16 4.27
CA LEU A 7 3.29 9.44 3.07
C LEU A 7 2.17 8.43 3.36
N LEU A 8 2.27 7.67 4.45
CA LEU A 8 1.22 6.74 4.88
C LEU A 8 -0.08 7.47 5.25
N HIS A 9 0.02 8.65 5.85
CA HIS A 9 -1.14 9.47 6.17
C HIS A 9 -1.84 9.98 4.90
N GLN A 10 -1.07 10.45 3.92
CA GLN A 10 -1.62 10.84 2.61
C GLN A 10 -2.35 9.70 1.89
N MET A 11 -1.91 8.44 2.07
CA MET A 11 -2.65 7.30 1.52
C MET A 11 -4.09 7.25 2.03
N ILE A 12 -4.26 7.47 3.35
CA ILE A 12 -5.59 7.47 3.99
C ILE A 12 -6.41 8.68 3.51
N GLU A 13 -5.85 9.88 3.62
CA GLU A 13 -6.54 11.13 3.29
C GLU A 13 -7.01 11.19 1.83
N ARG A 14 -6.19 10.70 0.91
CA ARG A 14 -6.48 10.73 -0.53
C ARG A 14 -7.19 9.47 -1.03
N GLY A 15 -7.47 8.49 -0.15
CA GLY A 15 -8.06 7.21 -0.53
C GLY A 15 -7.20 6.41 -1.51
N ALA A 16 -5.87 6.50 -1.37
CA ALA A 16 -4.94 5.77 -2.22
C ALA A 16 -4.93 4.28 -1.89
N SER A 17 -4.88 3.44 -2.92
CA SER A 17 -4.75 2.00 -2.76
C SER A 17 -3.31 1.56 -2.52
N ASP A 18 -2.36 2.18 -3.22
CA ASP A 18 -0.96 1.83 -3.19
C ASP A 18 -0.08 3.09 -3.14
N LEU A 19 1.08 2.96 -2.48
CA LEU A 19 2.18 3.92 -2.48
C LEU A 19 3.41 3.22 -3.03
N PHE A 20 4.05 3.85 -4.00
CA PHE A 20 5.29 3.40 -4.62
C PHE A 20 6.43 4.31 -4.19
N VAL A 21 7.49 3.73 -3.65
CA VAL A 21 8.68 4.44 -3.19
C VAL A 21 9.90 3.80 -3.84
N SER A 22 10.65 4.58 -4.59
CA SER A 22 11.90 4.15 -5.23
C SER A 22 12.89 5.31 -5.24
N ALA A 23 14.18 5.00 -5.29
CA ALA A 23 15.20 6.03 -5.43
C ALA A 23 15.07 6.79 -6.76
N GLU A 24 15.56 8.01 -6.79
CA GLU A 24 15.67 8.91 -7.94
C GLU A 24 14.32 9.36 -8.56
N ILE A 25 13.20 8.98 -7.98
CA ILE A 25 11.87 9.44 -8.39
C ILE A 25 11.06 9.91 -7.17
N PRO A 26 10.08 10.81 -7.36
CA PRO A 26 9.15 11.16 -6.30
C PRO A 26 8.35 9.92 -5.83
N PRO A 27 7.99 9.81 -4.56
CA PRO A 27 6.98 8.85 -4.12
C PRO A 27 5.65 9.08 -4.85
N HIS A 28 5.00 7.99 -5.29
CA HIS A 28 3.76 8.05 -6.04
C HIS A 28 2.63 7.31 -5.33
N LEU A 29 1.46 7.92 -5.34
CA LEU A 29 0.22 7.34 -4.82
C LEU A 29 -0.68 6.87 -5.98
N LYS A 30 -1.29 5.70 -5.83
CA LYS A 30 -2.33 5.22 -6.74
C LYS A 30 -3.71 5.57 -6.17
N VAL A 31 -4.37 6.56 -6.76
CA VAL A 31 -5.69 7.04 -6.36
C VAL A 31 -6.68 6.78 -7.48
N GLN A 32 -7.75 6.04 -7.20
CA GLN A 32 -8.77 5.67 -8.20
C GLN A 32 -8.17 5.08 -9.48
N GLY A 33 -7.17 4.21 -9.34
CA GLY A 33 -6.48 3.55 -10.45
C GLY A 33 -5.43 4.40 -11.17
N ARG A 34 -5.28 5.68 -10.85
CA ARG A 34 -4.30 6.60 -11.46
C ARG A 34 -3.13 6.85 -10.53
N THR A 35 -1.93 6.74 -11.07
CA THR A 35 -0.69 7.06 -10.36
C THR A 35 -0.39 8.54 -10.45
N GLN A 36 -0.10 9.17 -9.31
CA GLN A 36 0.20 10.59 -9.20
C GLN A 36 1.24 10.81 -8.09
N PRO A 37 2.10 11.84 -8.16
CA PRO A 37 3.09 12.09 -7.14
C PRO A 37 2.42 12.42 -5.79
N ALA A 38 3.06 11.98 -4.71
CA ALA A 38 2.72 12.42 -3.36
C ALA A 38 2.99 13.92 -3.23
N LYS A 39 2.41 14.56 -2.22
CA LYS A 39 2.55 16.00 -2.00
C LYS A 39 3.33 16.28 -0.71
N ARG A 40 4.13 17.35 -0.72
CA ARG A 40 4.81 17.87 0.44
C ARG A 40 4.68 19.40 0.46
N GLY A 41 4.08 19.93 1.52
CA GLY A 41 3.84 21.37 1.59
C GLY A 41 3.00 21.93 0.43
N GLY A 42 2.07 21.15 -0.14
CA GLY A 42 1.22 21.55 -1.27
C GLY A 42 1.84 21.39 -2.66
N GLN A 43 3.14 21.09 -2.74
CA GLN A 43 3.86 20.81 -4.00
C GLN A 43 4.07 19.31 -4.18
N ASP A 44 4.52 18.89 -5.37
CA ASP A 44 4.93 17.50 -5.59
C ASP A 44 6.12 17.17 -4.68
N TRP A 45 6.11 15.95 -4.13
CA TRP A 45 7.25 15.44 -3.37
C TRP A 45 8.49 15.42 -4.26
N PRO A 46 9.65 15.88 -3.78
CA PRO A 46 10.87 15.81 -4.58
C PRO A 46 11.28 14.36 -4.88
N ALA A 47 12.08 14.17 -5.92
CA ALA A 47 12.70 12.88 -6.18
C ALA A 47 13.58 12.49 -4.98
N LEU A 48 13.52 11.23 -4.59
CA LEU A 48 14.30 10.72 -3.46
C LEU A 48 15.77 10.59 -3.86
N ALA A 49 16.66 11.00 -2.97
CA ALA A 49 18.10 10.79 -3.15
C ALA A 49 18.46 9.28 -3.09
N PRO A 50 19.59 8.86 -3.66
CA PRO A 50 20.10 7.50 -3.50
C PRO A 50 20.19 7.10 -2.02
N GLY A 51 19.67 5.92 -1.66
CA GLY A 51 19.61 5.42 -0.28
C GLY A 51 18.46 5.95 0.59
N GLU A 52 17.76 7.01 0.18
CA GLU A 52 16.65 7.57 0.95
C GLU A 52 15.45 6.62 1.02
N SER A 53 15.14 5.92 -0.08
CA SER A 53 14.13 4.87 -0.11
C SER A 53 14.44 3.71 0.86
N LYS A 54 15.72 3.36 1.03
CA LYS A 54 16.19 2.40 2.02
C LYS A 54 15.96 2.90 3.44
N HIS A 55 16.22 4.18 3.69
CA HIS A 55 15.96 4.80 4.98
C HIS A 55 14.47 4.74 5.35
N PHE A 56 13.58 5.02 4.40
CA PHE A 56 12.14 4.91 4.60
C PHE A 56 11.71 3.46 4.89
N ALA A 57 12.23 2.48 4.15
CA ALA A 57 11.94 1.08 4.39
C ALA A 57 12.38 0.64 5.79
N TYR A 58 13.57 1.04 6.21
CA TYR A 58 14.10 0.69 7.52
C TYR A 58 13.34 1.33 8.68
N ALA A 59 12.78 2.53 8.48
CA ALA A 59 11.93 3.17 9.49
C ALA A 59 10.64 2.37 9.77
N LEU A 60 10.21 1.51 8.85
CA LEU A 60 9.02 0.66 8.97
C LEU A 60 9.33 -0.78 9.45
N MET A 61 10.61 -1.19 9.43
CA MET A 61 11.06 -2.54 9.76
C MET A 61 11.55 -2.64 11.19
N SER A 62 11.29 -3.78 11.83
CA SER A 62 11.99 -4.20 13.04
C SER A 62 13.44 -4.57 12.71
N GLU A 63 14.29 -4.67 13.74
CA GLU A 63 15.69 -5.05 13.58
C GLU A 63 15.84 -6.43 12.92
N VAL A 64 15.08 -7.43 13.35
CA VAL A 64 15.04 -8.77 12.76
C VAL A 64 14.64 -8.73 11.28
N GLN A 65 13.65 -7.92 10.91
CA GLN A 65 13.23 -7.78 9.53
C GLN A 65 14.31 -7.11 8.66
N ARG A 66 15.07 -6.15 9.20
CA ARG A 66 16.20 -5.52 8.49
C ARG A 66 17.32 -6.51 8.23
N GLU A 67 17.70 -7.32 9.24
CA GLU A 67 18.72 -8.36 9.08
C GLU A 67 18.33 -9.40 8.04
N GLU A 68 17.08 -9.86 8.08
CA GLU A 68 16.55 -10.79 7.08
C GLU A 68 16.55 -10.17 5.68
N PHE A 69 16.09 -8.92 5.55
CA PHE A 69 16.07 -8.20 4.28
C PHE A 69 17.48 -8.04 3.67
N GLU A 70 18.50 -7.74 4.49
CA GLU A 70 19.86 -7.63 3.99
C GLU A 70 20.41 -8.97 3.45
N ARG A 71 19.94 -10.09 4.01
CA ARG A 71 20.33 -11.43 3.56
C ARG A 71 19.53 -11.90 2.34
N THR A 72 18.22 -11.68 2.32
CA THR A 72 17.30 -12.23 1.29
C THR A 72 17.03 -11.26 0.15
N LYS A 73 17.29 -9.96 0.34
CA LYS A 73 17.05 -8.86 -0.59
C LYS A 73 15.56 -8.61 -0.91
N GLU A 74 14.68 -9.25 -0.16
CA GLU A 74 13.22 -9.09 -0.23
C GLU A 74 12.61 -9.22 1.16
N SER A 75 11.56 -8.46 1.44
CA SER A 75 10.78 -8.57 2.67
C SER A 75 9.32 -8.23 2.43
N ASN A 76 8.42 -9.06 2.98
CA ASN A 76 6.98 -8.84 2.96
C ASN A 76 6.45 -8.86 4.38
N PHE A 77 5.81 -7.78 4.82
CA PHE A 77 5.25 -7.70 6.17
C PHE A 77 3.99 -6.84 6.21
N ALA A 78 3.25 -6.96 7.31
CA ALA A 78 2.11 -6.11 7.60
C ALA A 78 2.48 -5.10 8.67
N LEU A 79 1.96 -3.88 8.53
CA LEU A 79 2.11 -2.80 9.50
C LEU A 79 0.73 -2.25 9.87
N ALA A 80 0.48 -2.05 11.16
CA ALA A 80 -0.65 -1.29 11.66
C ALA A 80 -0.14 0.00 12.32
N THR A 81 -0.67 1.13 11.91
CA THR A 81 -0.28 2.43 12.47
C THR A 81 -1.25 2.86 13.56
N ARG A 82 -0.78 3.71 14.47
CA ARG A 82 -1.61 4.30 15.55
C ARG A 82 -2.73 5.19 15.00
N THR A 83 -2.62 5.68 13.79
CA THR A 83 -3.63 6.45 13.06
C THR A 83 -4.72 5.59 12.41
N GLY A 84 -4.71 4.27 12.64
CA GLY A 84 -5.74 3.33 12.20
C GLY A 84 -5.53 2.72 10.82
N GLY A 85 -4.44 3.05 10.13
CA GLY A 85 -4.10 2.42 8.86
C GLY A 85 -3.51 1.02 9.04
N ARG A 86 -3.94 0.08 8.19
CA ARG A 86 -3.29 -1.24 8.04
C ARG A 86 -2.70 -1.32 6.65
N TYR A 87 -1.45 -1.76 6.59
CA TYR A 87 -0.68 -1.77 5.35
C TYR A 87 -0.05 -3.13 5.13
N ARG A 88 0.05 -3.55 3.88
CA ARG A 88 0.93 -4.62 3.43
C ARG A 88 2.08 -3.99 2.69
N ILE A 89 3.29 -4.30 3.12
CA ILE A 89 4.52 -3.69 2.62
C ILE A 89 5.36 -4.78 1.97
N ASN A 90 5.76 -4.56 0.73
CA ASN A 90 6.76 -5.33 0.02
C ASN A 90 7.97 -4.44 -0.22
N VAL A 91 9.15 -4.87 0.22
CA VAL A 91 10.43 -4.19 0.05
C VAL A 91 11.35 -5.10 -0.72
N TYR A 92 12.05 -4.56 -1.71
CA TYR A 92 12.93 -5.32 -2.59
C TYR A 92 14.04 -4.45 -3.17
N TYR A 93 15.07 -5.08 -3.70
CA TYR A 93 16.13 -4.38 -4.44
C TYR A 93 15.77 -4.30 -5.93
N GLN A 94 15.94 -3.12 -6.50
CA GLN A 94 15.79 -2.87 -7.93
C GLN A 94 16.95 -1.97 -8.41
N ARG A 95 17.72 -2.41 -9.38
CA ARG A 95 18.85 -1.66 -9.95
C ARG A 95 19.88 -1.21 -8.88
N GLY A 96 20.09 -2.01 -7.85
CA GLY A 96 21.04 -1.70 -6.78
C GLY A 96 20.47 -0.83 -5.65
N GLU A 97 19.28 -0.29 -5.81
CA GLU A 97 18.59 0.54 -4.82
C GLU A 97 17.39 -0.19 -4.22
N VAL A 98 17.00 0.23 -3.03
CA VAL A 98 15.81 -0.31 -2.36
C VAL A 98 14.57 0.36 -2.94
N SER A 99 13.58 -0.46 -3.26
CA SER A 99 12.24 -0.01 -3.64
C SER A 99 11.21 -0.66 -2.75
N MET A 100 10.06 -0.01 -2.56
CA MET A 100 8.95 -0.61 -1.82
C MET A 100 7.59 -0.24 -2.42
N VAL A 101 6.67 -1.18 -2.27
CA VAL A 101 5.26 -0.99 -2.56
C VAL A 101 4.48 -1.19 -1.27
N ILE A 102 3.69 -0.21 -0.92
CA ILE A 102 2.84 -0.23 0.28
C ILE A 102 1.39 -0.21 -0.17
N ARG A 103 0.63 -1.22 0.23
CA ARG A 103 -0.81 -1.33 -0.04
C ARG A 103 -1.61 -1.02 1.21
N LEU A 104 -2.56 -0.11 1.10
CA LEU A 104 -3.54 0.16 2.15
C LEU A 104 -4.59 -0.95 2.18
N ILE A 105 -4.72 -1.63 3.32
CA ILE A 105 -5.72 -2.67 3.54
C ILE A 105 -6.98 -2.01 4.09
N LYS A 106 -8.05 -2.02 3.30
CA LYS A 106 -9.35 -1.56 3.78
C LYS A 106 -9.84 -2.49 4.88
N THR A 107 -10.19 -1.93 6.02
CA THR A 107 -10.71 -2.68 7.18
C THR A 107 -12.24 -2.79 7.19
N THR A 108 -12.91 -1.96 6.41
CA THR A 108 -14.36 -2.00 6.22
C THR A 108 -14.69 -2.89 5.02
N VAL A 109 -15.58 -3.84 5.23
CA VAL A 109 -16.17 -4.62 4.12
C VAL A 109 -17.26 -3.77 3.49
N PRO A 110 -17.16 -3.42 2.21
CA PRO A 110 -18.20 -2.64 1.54
C PRO A 110 -19.50 -3.46 1.44
N SER A 111 -20.63 -2.78 1.50
CA SER A 111 -21.94 -3.38 1.25
C SER A 111 -22.12 -3.78 -0.22
N PHE A 112 -23.09 -4.62 -0.51
CA PHE A 112 -23.43 -4.99 -1.90
C PHE A 112 -23.84 -3.77 -2.73
N ASP A 113 -24.54 -2.81 -2.12
CA ASP A 113 -24.97 -1.58 -2.78
C ASP A 113 -23.77 -0.69 -3.14
N GLU A 114 -22.80 -0.53 -2.23
CA GLU A 114 -21.56 0.21 -2.48
C GLU A 114 -20.70 -0.43 -3.58
N LEU A 115 -20.79 -1.75 -3.73
CA LEU A 115 -20.13 -2.51 -4.80
C LEU A 115 -20.90 -2.49 -6.13
N GLY A 116 -22.11 -1.92 -6.15
CA GLY A 116 -22.98 -1.92 -7.32
C GLY A 116 -23.45 -3.32 -7.71
N LEU A 117 -23.48 -4.27 -6.76
CA LEU A 117 -23.92 -5.64 -7.02
C LEU A 117 -25.46 -5.72 -7.03
N PRO A 118 -26.03 -6.57 -7.92
CA PRO A 118 -27.48 -6.76 -7.95
C PRO A 118 -27.98 -7.38 -6.64
N PRO A 119 -29.24 -7.09 -6.22
CA PRO A 119 -29.81 -7.60 -4.97
C PRO A 119 -29.78 -9.13 -4.84
N GLN A 120 -29.79 -9.84 -5.95
CA GLN A 120 -29.69 -11.31 -6.02
C GLN A 120 -28.36 -11.83 -5.45
N ALA A 121 -27.29 -11.04 -5.50
CA ALA A 121 -25.98 -11.42 -4.96
C ALA A 121 -26.05 -11.75 -3.47
N GLY A 122 -26.82 -10.97 -2.69
CA GLY A 122 -27.04 -11.23 -1.27
C GLY A 122 -27.79 -12.54 -1.01
N GLN A 123 -28.78 -12.86 -1.83
CA GLN A 123 -29.52 -14.11 -1.74
C GLN A 123 -28.65 -15.32 -2.08
N LEU A 124 -27.81 -15.21 -3.13
CA LEU A 124 -26.88 -16.25 -3.55
C LEU A 124 -25.80 -16.50 -2.48
N ALA A 125 -25.31 -15.46 -1.80
CA ALA A 125 -24.32 -15.58 -0.72
C ALA A 125 -24.85 -16.36 0.49
N LEU A 126 -26.17 -16.43 0.71
CA LEU A 126 -26.80 -17.15 1.81
C LEU A 126 -27.15 -18.60 1.50
N LEU A 127 -26.92 -19.07 0.27
CA LEU A 127 -27.19 -20.46 -0.10
C LEU A 127 -26.30 -21.42 0.68
N LYS A 128 -26.90 -22.42 1.30
CA LYS A 128 -26.18 -23.42 2.12
C LYS A 128 -25.48 -24.49 1.29
N ARG A 129 -25.85 -24.67 0.04
CA ARG A 129 -25.34 -25.72 -0.87
C ARG A 129 -25.29 -25.20 -2.30
N GLY A 130 -24.36 -25.75 -3.08
CA GLY A 130 -24.19 -25.43 -4.48
C GLY A 130 -22.89 -24.65 -4.73
N LEU A 131 -22.62 -24.41 -6.00
CA LEU A 131 -21.48 -23.61 -6.49
C LEU A 131 -22.03 -22.38 -7.20
N VAL A 132 -21.54 -21.21 -6.81
CA VAL A 132 -21.82 -19.95 -7.49
C VAL A 132 -20.53 -19.47 -8.11
N LEU A 133 -20.52 -19.28 -9.43
CA LEU A 133 -19.37 -18.76 -10.17
C LEU A 133 -19.66 -17.33 -10.62
N MET A 134 -18.76 -16.40 -10.26
CA MET A 134 -18.73 -15.06 -10.84
C MET A 134 -17.68 -15.06 -11.95
N VAL A 135 -18.10 -14.79 -13.17
CA VAL A 135 -17.24 -14.79 -14.35
C VAL A 135 -17.23 -13.40 -14.96
N GLY A 136 -16.04 -12.90 -15.25
CA GLY A 136 -15.83 -11.59 -15.82
C GLY A 136 -14.43 -11.44 -16.38
N ALA A 137 -14.17 -10.33 -17.08
CA ALA A 137 -12.86 -9.97 -17.57
C ALA A 137 -12.03 -9.27 -16.52
#